data_3b0168fac9727ab1afa1a90124af916e
#
_entry.id   3b0168fac9727ab1afa1a90124af916e
#
_cell.length_a   1.000
_cell.length_b   1.000
_cell.length_c   1.000
_cell.angle_alpha   90.00
_cell.angle_beta   90.00
_cell.angle_gamma   90.00
#
_symmetry.space_group_name_H-M   'P 1'
#
loop_
_entity.id
_entity.type
_entity.pdbx_description
1 polymer ?
#
loop_
_entity_poly.entity_id
_entity_poly.type
_entity_poly.pdbx_seq_one_letter_code
_entity_poly.pdbx_strand_id
1 'polypeptide(L)'
;WDPYDVHGDGGRLSAADRIRLEKRLDYLSPRIIRVMVSIGSYLPDGRFDPASDMEDLHMILGYCTGRSIPVVFGDWGGGFVDVAAKTVDENRMEQSAKLVRYLLEDCGYTCIRYFNMVNEPNGSWSSTQGDCDLWVRAARAMHASLRRCGLGDRVTLVGPDAAVWTTAETHWVSRTADELGDAVGLYDIHTYPSKAEINAGEYGEMIAAYRAAAPAERRMIVGEIGIKFIDERDAAYAAENERRAARYPYASPADSQMSVFDHMYGTDMADAIMQTAANGYSGCIVWMLDDAMHVNEPGRLKIWGFWNILGEERYGASAERIRPWYYAVALLSRYFPAGSQILESTVRGVPGVRTMWGRSDGKPTLAIVNTNRDRAVELSLEGADSSLAGLDRYLYAEGGLKLDEERLLPVDERIALRSGDRIRIDPGSMVVYTALESV
;
A
#
# COMPACT_ATOMS: atom_id res chain seq x y z
N TRP A 1 6.48 4.61 -1.25
CA TRP A 1 7.90 4.95 -1.12
C TRP A 1 8.19 6.32 -1.71
N ASP A 2 8.37 7.32 -0.87
CA ASP A 2 8.61 8.70 -1.29
C ASP A 2 10.09 9.08 -1.11
N PRO A 3 10.59 10.11 -1.76
CA PRO A 3 11.93 10.63 -1.53
C PRO A 3 12.17 11.04 -0.06
N TYR A 4 13.39 10.87 0.41
CA TYR A 4 13.80 11.18 1.79
C TYR A 4 14.27 12.63 1.99
N ASP A 5 14.33 13.39 0.93
CA ASP A 5 14.76 14.80 0.91
C ASP A 5 13.79 15.78 1.59
N VAL A 6 12.58 15.30 1.91
CA VAL A 6 11.52 16.08 2.59
C VAL A 6 11.90 16.60 3.98
N HIS A 7 12.97 16.07 4.58
CA HIS A 7 13.37 16.44 5.95
C HIS A 7 13.97 17.84 6.07
N GLY A 8 14.34 18.49 4.96
CA GLY A 8 14.88 19.87 4.97
C GLY A 8 16.20 20.06 5.72
N ASP A 9 16.72 19.05 6.41
CA ASP A 9 17.93 19.06 7.21
C ASP A 9 19.08 18.22 6.59
N GLY A 10 18.95 17.86 5.31
CA GLY A 10 19.95 17.12 4.55
C GLY A 10 20.02 15.64 4.86
N GLY A 11 18.96 15.05 5.40
CA GLY A 11 18.87 13.63 5.67
C GLY A 11 18.79 12.77 4.42
N ARG A 12 19.94 12.58 3.79
CA ARG A 12 20.08 11.66 2.65
C ARG A 12 20.46 10.27 3.14
N LEU A 13 20.00 9.26 2.41
CA LEU A 13 20.43 7.88 2.64
C LEU A 13 21.92 7.71 2.35
N SER A 14 22.65 7.12 3.29
CA SER A 14 24.01 6.67 3.02
C SER A 14 24.00 5.48 2.03
N ALA A 15 25.17 5.14 1.47
CA ALA A 15 25.28 3.94 0.62
C ALA A 15 24.92 2.65 1.39
N ALA A 16 25.19 2.59 2.69
CA ALA A 16 24.86 1.46 3.54
C ALA A 16 23.33 1.34 3.74
N ASP A 17 22.64 2.47 3.95
CA ASP A 17 21.18 2.50 4.09
C ASP A 17 20.50 2.07 2.80
N ARG A 18 20.99 2.53 1.65
CA ARG A 18 20.46 2.13 0.33
C ARG A 18 20.57 0.61 0.14
N ILE A 19 21.72 0.02 0.44
CA ILE A 19 21.92 -1.44 0.34
C ILE A 19 20.96 -2.18 1.27
N ARG A 20 20.79 -1.71 2.51
CA ARG A 20 19.88 -2.29 3.51
C ARG A 20 18.43 -2.17 3.08
N LEU A 21 18.03 -1.00 2.61
CA LEU A 21 16.68 -0.73 2.10
C LEU A 21 16.36 -1.63 0.90
N GLU A 22 17.24 -1.72 -0.09
CA GLU A 22 17.06 -2.58 -1.25
C GLU A 22 16.97 -4.06 -0.85
N LYS A 23 17.79 -4.54 0.09
CA LYS A 23 17.70 -5.92 0.62
C LYS A 23 16.33 -6.20 1.25
N ARG A 24 15.79 -5.24 2.02
CA ARG A 24 14.45 -5.34 2.62
C ARG A 24 13.35 -5.31 1.56
N LEU A 25 13.46 -4.43 0.58
CA LEU A 25 12.51 -4.36 -0.53
C LEU A 25 12.56 -5.62 -1.40
N ASP A 26 13.74 -6.17 -1.68
CA ASP A 26 13.87 -7.43 -2.43
C ASP A 26 13.19 -8.59 -1.68
N TYR A 27 13.33 -8.63 -0.35
CA TYR A 27 12.60 -9.63 0.43
C TYR A 27 11.08 -9.34 0.48
N LEU A 28 10.65 -8.09 0.65
CA LEU A 28 9.24 -7.71 0.61
C LEU A 28 8.59 -8.05 -0.74
N SER A 29 9.36 -7.97 -1.82
CA SER A 29 8.94 -8.28 -3.19
C SER A 29 7.69 -7.52 -3.65
N PRO A 30 7.65 -6.18 -3.54
CA PRO A 30 6.49 -5.38 -3.91
C PRO A 30 6.19 -5.52 -5.41
N ARG A 31 4.89 -5.51 -5.76
CA ARG A 31 4.42 -5.68 -7.14
C ARG A 31 3.84 -4.41 -7.73
N ILE A 32 3.72 -3.39 -6.93
CA ILE A 32 3.39 -2.01 -7.29
C ILE A 32 3.94 -1.10 -6.19
N ILE A 33 4.41 0.06 -6.55
CA ILE A 33 4.89 1.09 -5.62
C ILE A 33 4.23 2.42 -5.98
N ARG A 34 3.76 3.14 -4.98
CA ARG A 34 3.31 4.52 -5.11
C ARG A 34 4.46 5.43 -4.69
N VAL A 35 4.77 6.41 -5.53
CA VAL A 35 5.83 7.40 -5.33
C VAL A 35 5.22 8.78 -5.49
N MET A 36 5.08 9.48 -4.38
CA MET A 36 4.51 10.82 -4.37
C MET A 36 5.60 11.85 -4.07
N VAL A 37 5.59 12.92 -4.84
CA VAL A 37 6.56 14.01 -4.72
C VAL A 37 5.85 15.35 -4.64
N SER A 38 6.55 16.38 -4.21
CA SER A 38 6.09 17.76 -4.42
C SER A 38 6.57 18.22 -5.80
N ILE A 39 5.78 17.99 -6.84
CA ILE A 39 6.17 18.32 -8.23
C ILE A 39 6.62 19.77 -8.36
N GLY A 40 6.06 20.70 -7.56
CA GLY A 40 6.47 22.09 -7.50
C GLY A 40 7.98 22.30 -7.28
N SER A 41 8.63 21.38 -6.57
CA SER A 41 10.09 21.43 -6.33
C SER A 41 10.92 21.26 -7.61
N TYR A 42 10.34 20.64 -8.64
CA TYR A 42 10.98 20.44 -9.94
C TYR A 42 10.51 21.47 -10.98
N LEU A 43 9.70 22.44 -10.57
CA LEU A 43 9.14 23.49 -11.44
C LEU A 43 9.53 24.90 -10.93
N PRO A 44 10.83 25.25 -10.84
CA PRO A 44 11.22 26.62 -10.49
C PRO A 44 10.61 27.59 -11.51
N ASP A 45 10.07 28.71 -11.03
CA ASP A 45 9.36 29.71 -11.87
C ASP A 45 8.21 29.13 -12.71
N GLY A 46 7.60 28.00 -12.23
CA GLY A 46 6.48 27.34 -12.88
C GLY A 46 6.84 26.57 -14.17
N ARG A 47 8.12 26.27 -14.39
CA ARG A 47 8.63 25.51 -15.54
C ARG A 47 9.48 24.33 -15.07
N PHE A 48 9.32 23.19 -15.72
CA PHE A 48 10.15 22.03 -15.45
C PHE A 48 11.63 22.34 -15.73
N ASP A 49 12.47 22.04 -14.74
CA ASP A 49 13.92 22.19 -14.82
C ASP A 49 14.59 20.82 -14.54
N PRO A 50 15.25 20.21 -15.55
CA PRO A 50 15.96 18.96 -15.39
C PRO A 50 17.21 19.06 -14.48
N ALA A 51 17.65 20.27 -14.12
CA ALA A 51 18.75 20.49 -13.18
C ALA A 51 18.29 20.50 -11.71
N SER A 52 16.99 20.37 -11.43
CA SER A 52 16.46 20.21 -10.07
C SER A 52 17.05 18.98 -9.39
N ASP A 53 17.23 19.04 -8.09
CA ASP A 53 17.70 17.89 -7.30
C ASP A 53 16.64 16.77 -7.31
N MET A 54 17.01 15.63 -7.87
CA MET A 54 16.16 14.43 -8.00
C MET A 54 16.90 13.18 -7.54
N GLU A 55 17.95 13.30 -6.71
CA GLU A 55 18.81 12.15 -6.37
C GLU A 55 18.02 10.97 -5.79
N ASP A 56 17.17 11.22 -4.79
CA ASP A 56 16.35 10.17 -4.18
C ASP A 56 15.30 9.64 -5.15
N LEU A 57 14.68 10.52 -5.96
CA LEU A 57 13.73 10.09 -7.00
C LEU A 57 14.40 9.19 -8.03
N HIS A 58 15.61 9.52 -8.48
CA HIS A 58 16.39 8.67 -9.38
C HIS A 58 16.72 7.31 -8.76
N MET A 59 17.07 7.26 -7.49
CA MET A 59 17.31 6.02 -6.76
C MET A 59 16.05 5.13 -6.75
N ILE A 60 14.90 5.70 -6.37
CA ILE A 60 13.63 4.97 -6.28
C ILE A 60 13.19 4.43 -7.66
N LEU A 61 13.17 5.30 -8.67
CA LEU A 61 12.74 4.92 -10.01
C LEU A 61 13.73 3.95 -10.69
N GLY A 62 15.03 4.08 -10.39
CA GLY A 62 16.07 3.16 -10.82
C GLY A 62 15.86 1.76 -10.25
N TYR A 63 15.60 1.66 -8.95
CA TYR A 63 15.24 0.40 -8.28
C TYR A 63 14.01 -0.25 -8.92
N CYS A 64 12.93 0.51 -9.06
CA CYS A 64 11.66 0.02 -9.63
C CYS A 64 11.83 -0.43 -11.10
N THR A 65 12.57 0.33 -11.89
CA THR A 65 12.85 -0.01 -13.31
C THR A 65 13.67 -1.29 -13.41
N GLY A 66 14.75 -1.42 -12.63
CA GLY A 66 15.62 -2.61 -12.64
C GLY A 66 14.89 -3.90 -12.25
N ARG A 67 13.79 -3.81 -11.51
CA ARG A 67 12.96 -4.94 -11.05
C ARG A 67 11.61 -5.04 -11.76
N SER A 68 11.37 -4.18 -12.76
CA SER A 68 10.11 -4.12 -13.52
C SER A 68 8.87 -3.91 -12.63
N ILE A 69 9.01 -3.17 -11.54
CA ILE A 69 7.91 -2.85 -10.62
C ILE A 69 7.17 -1.62 -11.16
N PRO A 70 5.87 -1.71 -11.48
CA PRO A 70 5.10 -0.56 -11.92
C PRO A 70 4.96 0.48 -10.81
N VAL A 71 5.06 1.74 -11.18
CA VAL A 71 4.97 2.89 -10.28
C VAL A 71 3.71 3.69 -10.56
N VAL A 72 2.98 4.02 -9.49
CA VAL A 72 2.03 5.13 -9.44
C VAL A 72 2.84 6.36 -9.02
N PHE A 73 3.13 7.23 -9.96
CA PHE A 73 3.86 8.48 -9.72
C PHE A 73 2.87 9.62 -9.53
N GLY A 74 3.05 10.46 -8.51
CA GLY A 74 2.06 11.50 -8.22
C GLY A 74 2.58 12.72 -7.48
N ASP A 75 1.67 13.66 -7.21
CA ASP A 75 1.94 14.95 -6.57
C ASP A 75 1.24 15.09 -5.23
N TRP A 76 2.02 15.32 -4.15
CA TRP A 76 1.51 15.73 -2.85
C TRP A 76 1.04 17.20 -2.82
N GLY A 77 1.73 18.07 -3.60
CA GLY A 77 1.59 19.51 -3.48
C GLY A 77 0.33 20.09 -4.09
N GLY A 78 -0.33 19.36 -5.00
CA GLY A 78 -1.46 19.88 -5.74
C GLY A 78 -1.09 21.07 -6.62
N GLY A 79 -1.92 22.14 -6.59
CA GLY A 79 -1.69 23.36 -7.39
C GLY A 79 -2.11 23.21 -8.85
N PHE A 80 -2.83 22.15 -9.18
CA PHE A 80 -3.42 21.93 -10.51
C PHE A 80 -4.77 22.65 -10.68
N VAL A 81 -5.35 23.11 -9.60
CA VAL A 81 -6.66 23.77 -9.58
C VAL A 81 -6.69 24.98 -8.66
N ASP A 82 -7.52 25.96 -9.01
CA ASP A 82 -7.96 27.03 -8.14
C ASP A 82 -9.44 26.78 -7.78
N VAL A 83 -9.70 26.39 -6.53
CA VAL A 83 -11.03 26.06 -6.06
C VAL A 83 -11.94 27.30 -6.02
N ALA A 84 -11.40 28.47 -5.66
CA ALA A 84 -12.18 29.69 -5.57
C ALA A 84 -12.62 30.18 -6.95
N ALA A 85 -11.73 30.16 -7.92
CA ALA A 85 -12.01 30.53 -9.31
C ALA A 85 -12.67 29.40 -10.11
N LYS A 86 -12.71 28.17 -9.59
CA LYS A 86 -13.15 26.97 -10.31
C LYS A 86 -12.40 26.72 -11.60
N THR A 87 -11.09 27.00 -11.63
CA THR A 87 -10.22 26.88 -12.81
C THR A 87 -9.16 25.80 -12.64
N VAL A 88 -8.60 25.41 -13.77
CA VAL A 88 -7.56 24.39 -13.87
C VAL A 88 -6.27 25.07 -14.35
N ASP A 89 -5.13 24.75 -13.73
CA ASP A 89 -3.82 25.23 -14.19
C ASP A 89 -3.24 24.30 -15.26
N GLU A 90 -3.59 24.59 -16.54
CA GLU A 90 -3.10 23.81 -17.67
C GLU A 90 -1.57 23.93 -17.86
N ASN A 91 -0.94 25.06 -17.48
CA ASN A 91 0.50 25.19 -17.55
C ASN A 91 1.18 24.22 -16.58
N ARG A 92 0.73 24.18 -15.33
CA ARG A 92 1.29 23.23 -14.34
C ARG A 92 1.12 21.79 -14.81
N MET A 93 0.00 21.44 -15.42
CA MET A 93 -0.23 20.09 -15.97
C MET A 93 0.73 19.78 -17.12
N GLU A 94 0.95 20.74 -18.02
CA GLU A 94 1.90 20.56 -19.11
C GLU A 94 3.35 20.41 -18.60
N GLN A 95 3.76 21.20 -17.61
CA GLN A 95 5.10 21.08 -17.03
C GLN A 95 5.28 19.76 -16.27
N SER A 96 4.24 19.30 -15.56
CA SER A 96 4.26 17.98 -14.91
C SER A 96 4.37 16.84 -15.93
N ALA A 97 3.65 16.94 -17.06
CA ALA A 97 3.79 15.97 -18.15
C ALA A 97 5.19 15.98 -18.78
N LYS A 98 5.86 17.16 -18.87
CA LYS A 98 7.27 17.26 -19.30
C LYS A 98 8.23 16.59 -18.32
N LEU A 99 8.02 16.75 -17.01
CA LEU A 99 8.78 16.01 -16.00
C LEU A 99 8.63 14.49 -16.19
N VAL A 100 7.39 14.00 -16.31
CA VAL A 100 7.14 12.56 -16.52
C VAL A 100 7.80 12.08 -17.81
N ARG A 101 7.75 12.86 -18.90
CA ARG A 101 8.43 12.53 -20.16
C ARG A 101 9.94 12.45 -19.98
N TYR A 102 10.55 13.41 -19.31
CA TYR A 102 11.99 13.41 -19.02
C TYR A 102 12.40 12.16 -18.22
N LEU A 103 11.67 11.82 -17.16
CA LEU A 103 11.95 10.63 -16.38
C LEU A 103 11.84 9.34 -17.20
N LEU A 104 10.87 9.24 -18.12
CA LEU A 104 10.66 8.07 -18.96
C LEU A 104 11.64 7.99 -20.13
N GLU A 105 11.92 9.10 -20.82
CA GLU A 105 12.63 9.11 -22.11
C GLU A 105 14.11 9.43 -21.94
N ASP A 106 14.44 10.47 -21.19
CA ASP A 106 15.81 10.91 -21.00
C ASP A 106 16.52 10.10 -19.90
N CYS A 107 15.82 9.78 -18.81
CA CYS A 107 16.36 8.97 -17.72
C CYS A 107 16.12 7.46 -17.88
N GLY A 108 15.19 7.04 -18.75
CA GLY A 108 14.92 5.63 -19.05
C GLY A 108 14.11 4.88 -17.98
N TYR A 109 13.38 5.57 -17.09
CA TYR A 109 12.59 4.94 -16.03
C TYR A 109 11.26 4.38 -16.54
N THR A 110 11.30 3.19 -17.13
CA THR A 110 10.15 2.52 -17.76
C THR A 110 9.10 2.04 -16.75
N CYS A 111 9.37 2.17 -15.45
CA CYS A 111 8.46 1.73 -14.38
C CYS A 111 7.24 2.65 -14.20
N ILE A 112 7.29 3.93 -14.59
CA ILE A 112 6.16 4.87 -14.43
C ILE A 112 5.03 4.45 -15.38
N ARG A 113 3.92 3.96 -14.82
CA ARG A 113 2.76 3.47 -15.57
C ARG A 113 1.51 4.29 -15.33
N TYR A 114 1.42 4.87 -14.13
CA TYR A 114 0.24 5.59 -13.67
C TYR A 114 0.65 6.95 -13.12
N PHE A 115 -0.22 7.94 -13.30
CA PHE A 115 -0.02 9.27 -12.74
C PHE A 115 -1.18 9.63 -11.82
N ASN A 116 -0.86 9.93 -10.55
CA ASN A 116 -1.79 10.49 -9.58
C ASN A 116 -1.64 12.00 -9.52
N MET A 117 -2.68 12.73 -9.90
CA MET A 117 -2.65 14.18 -9.98
C MET A 117 -2.93 14.84 -8.63
N VAL A 118 -3.87 14.31 -7.87
CA VAL A 118 -4.33 14.88 -6.60
C VAL A 118 -4.57 13.76 -5.60
N ASN A 119 -3.87 13.81 -4.48
CA ASN A 119 -4.12 12.91 -3.37
C ASN A 119 -5.46 13.23 -2.70
N GLU A 120 -6.32 12.21 -2.55
CA GLU A 120 -7.59 12.26 -1.81
C GLU A 120 -8.50 13.44 -2.19
N PRO A 121 -8.86 13.61 -3.47
CA PRO A 121 -9.54 14.79 -3.97
C PRO A 121 -10.91 15.05 -3.35
N ASN A 122 -11.54 14.05 -2.73
CA ASN A 122 -12.80 14.16 -2.02
C ASN A 122 -12.68 14.79 -0.62
N GLY A 123 -11.45 14.89 -0.08
CA GLY A 123 -11.20 15.47 1.23
C GLY A 123 -11.19 17.01 1.21
N SER A 124 -11.65 17.63 2.30
CA SER A 124 -11.55 19.08 2.48
C SER A 124 -10.11 19.57 2.63
N TRP A 125 -9.19 18.68 2.92
CA TRP A 125 -7.74 18.92 3.03
C TRP A 125 -7.01 18.89 1.68
N SER A 126 -7.64 18.38 0.63
CA SER A 126 -7.04 18.27 -0.70
C SER A 126 -7.07 19.60 -1.47
N SER A 127 -6.30 19.66 -2.55
CA SER A 127 -6.29 20.84 -3.44
C SER A 127 -7.63 21.08 -4.16
N THR A 128 -8.49 20.08 -4.28
CA THR A 128 -9.85 20.16 -4.86
C THR A 128 -10.93 20.43 -3.82
N GLN A 129 -10.62 20.30 -2.52
CA GLN A 129 -11.56 20.52 -1.40
C GLN A 129 -12.91 19.79 -1.56
N GLY A 130 -12.91 18.58 -2.10
CA GLY A 130 -14.10 17.78 -2.29
C GLY A 130 -14.93 18.14 -3.54
N ASP A 131 -14.45 19.05 -4.40
CA ASP A 131 -15.14 19.39 -5.64
C ASP A 131 -14.87 18.34 -6.74
N CYS A 132 -15.78 17.40 -6.87
CA CYS A 132 -15.70 16.33 -7.85
C CYS A 132 -15.73 16.85 -9.30
N ASP A 133 -16.54 17.89 -9.59
CA ASP A 133 -16.61 18.47 -10.93
C ASP A 133 -15.28 19.13 -11.34
N LEU A 134 -14.66 19.81 -10.39
CA LEU A 134 -13.34 20.42 -10.60
C LEU A 134 -12.27 19.35 -10.82
N TRP A 135 -12.29 18.30 -10.01
CA TRP A 135 -11.37 17.18 -10.16
C TRP A 135 -11.51 16.49 -11.52
N VAL A 136 -12.73 16.20 -11.98
CA VAL A 136 -12.96 15.59 -13.31
C VAL A 136 -12.44 16.48 -14.43
N ARG A 137 -12.66 17.80 -14.37
CA ARG A 137 -12.11 18.73 -15.37
C ARG A 137 -10.59 18.72 -15.36
N ALA A 138 -9.98 18.73 -14.17
CA ALA A 138 -8.54 18.68 -14.01
C ALA A 138 -7.95 17.37 -14.55
N ALA A 139 -8.60 16.24 -14.26
CA ALA A 139 -8.17 14.92 -14.77
C ALA A 139 -8.22 14.84 -16.29
N ARG A 140 -9.26 15.40 -16.94
CA ARG A 140 -9.33 15.51 -18.42
C ARG A 140 -8.18 16.36 -18.97
N ALA A 141 -7.89 17.50 -18.35
CA ALA A 141 -6.82 18.39 -18.79
C ALA A 141 -5.43 17.74 -18.60
N MET A 142 -5.21 17.03 -17.48
CA MET A 142 -3.97 16.29 -17.23
C MET A 142 -3.78 15.17 -18.26
N HIS A 143 -4.82 14.36 -18.53
CA HIS A 143 -4.78 13.34 -19.55
C HIS A 143 -4.42 13.93 -20.93
N ALA A 144 -5.04 15.05 -21.29
CA ALA A 144 -4.73 15.75 -22.53
C ALA A 144 -3.27 16.24 -22.57
N SER A 145 -2.71 16.70 -21.45
CA SER A 145 -1.30 17.12 -21.34
C SER A 145 -0.35 15.95 -21.51
N LEU A 146 -0.63 14.79 -20.88
CA LEU A 146 0.15 13.56 -21.08
C LEU A 146 0.14 13.14 -22.55
N ARG A 147 -1.01 13.18 -23.22
CA ARG A 147 -1.11 12.87 -24.67
C ARG A 147 -0.33 13.85 -25.53
N ARG A 148 -0.42 15.16 -25.28
CA ARG A 148 0.36 16.17 -26.01
C ARG A 148 1.88 15.97 -25.85
N CYS A 149 2.31 15.44 -24.69
CA CYS A 149 3.71 15.08 -24.47
C CYS A 149 4.10 13.70 -25.03
N GLY A 150 3.22 13.01 -25.77
CA GLY A 150 3.50 11.70 -26.37
C GLY A 150 3.45 10.53 -25.38
N LEU A 151 2.83 10.70 -24.22
CA LEU A 151 2.79 9.71 -23.14
C LEU A 151 1.49 8.92 -23.08
N GLY A 152 0.47 9.26 -23.89
CA GLY A 152 -0.90 8.74 -23.76
C GLY A 152 -1.03 7.22 -23.81
N ASP A 153 -0.12 6.53 -24.49
CA ASP A 153 -0.12 5.06 -24.59
C ASP A 153 0.76 4.38 -23.51
N ARG A 154 1.49 5.16 -22.73
CA ARG A 154 2.46 4.65 -21.74
C ARG A 154 2.09 4.95 -20.30
N VAL A 155 1.46 6.09 -20.08
CA VAL A 155 1.06 6.57 -18.74
C VAL A 155 -0.42 6.93 -18.76
N THR A 156 -1.20 6.29 -17.91
CA THR A 156 -2.61 6.61 -17.68
C THR A 156 -2.80 7.24 -16.30
N LEU A 157 -3.94 7.89 -16.08
CA LEU A 157 -4.25 8.36 -14.73
C LEU A 157 -4.61 7.19 -13.81
N VAL A 158 -4.34 7.38 -12.52
CA VAL A 158 -4.99 6.64 -11.45
C VAL A 158 -6.10 7.51 -10.86
N GLY A 159 -7.18 6.90 -10.42
CA GLY A 159 -8.26 7.65 -9.79
C GLY A 159 -9.52 6.82 -9.47
N PRO A 160 -10.41 7.42 -8.64
CA PRO A 160 -10.37 8.81 -8.15
C PRO A 160 -9.34 9.09 -7.04
N ASP A 161 -8.65 8.10 -6.48
CA ASP A 161 -7.74 8.28 -5.33
C ASP A 161 -8.47 8.80 -4.07
N ALA A 162 -9.75 8.46 -3.95
CA ALA A 162 -10.63 9.03 -2.93
C ALA A 162 -10.44 8.37 -1.57
N ALA A 163 -10.34 9.18 -0.50
CA ALA A 163 -10.33 8.71 0.87
C ALA A 163 -11.75 8.34 1.31
N VAL A 164 -11.96 7.09 1.77
CA VAL A 164 -13.28 6.55 2.05
C VAL A 164 -13.34 5.79 3.37
N TRP A 165 -14.43 5.99 4.11
CA TRP A 165 -14.73 5.30 5.38
C TRP A 165 -16.11 4.67 5.41
N THR A 166 -16.97 5.06 4.48
CA THR A 166 -18.34 4.56 4.32
C THR A 166 -18.64 4.40 2.84
N THR A 167 -19.80 3.89 2.48
CA THR A 167 -20.25 3.77 1.08
C THR A 167 -20.77 5.07 0.47
N ALA A 168 -20.79 6.17 1.22
CA ALA A 168 -21.36 7.45 0.76
C ALA A 168 -20.61 8.06 -0.43
N GLU A 169 -19.30 7.77 -0.55
CA GLU A 169 -18.42 8.36 -1.56
C GLU A 169 -18.28 7.51 -2.84
N THR A 170 -19.09 6.45 -3.00
CA THR A 170 -19.03 5.57 -4.20
C THR A 170 -19.25 6.33 -5.51
N HIS A 171 -19.94 7.45 -5.47
CA HIS A 171 -20.16 8.32 -6.64
C HIS A 171 -18.84 8.87 -7.24
N TRP A 172 -17.76 8.98 -6.46
CA TRP A 172 -16.46 9.37 -6.99
C TRP A 172 -15.94 8.33 -8.00
N VAL A 173 -16.08 7.04 -7.68
CA VAL A 173 -15.68 5.94 -8.56
C VAL A 173 -16.56 5.84 -9.79
N SER A 174 -17.90 5.88 -9.63
CA SER A 174 -18.81 5.79 -10.78
C SER A 174 -18.67 6.99 -11.71
N ARG A 175 -18.53 8.22 -11.20
CA ARG A 175 -18.28 9.40 -12.03
C ARG A 175 -16.95 9.34 -12.76
N THR A 176 -15.91 8.80 -12.11
CA THR A 176 -14.62 8.52 -12.77
C THR A 176 -14.82 7.61 -13.97
N ALA A 177 -15.59 6.54 -13.81
CA ALA A 177 -15.89 5.59 -14.88
C ALA A 177 -16.68 6.26 -16.03
N ASP A 178 -17.76 6.96 -15.68
CA ASP A 178 -18.68 7.55 -16.66
C ASP A 178 -18.07 8.72 -17.43
N GLU A 179 -17.25 9.54 -16.76
CA GLU A 179 -16.79 10.81 -17.31
C GLU A 179 -15.35 10.81 -17.82
N LEU A 180 -14.50 9.91 -17.32
CA LEU A 180 -13.07 9.85 -17.70
C LEU A 180 -12.73 8.62 -18.57
N GLY A 181 -13.49 7.53 -18.45
CA GLY A 181 -13.33 6.35 -19.31
C GLY A 181 -11.89 5.85 -19.40
N ASP A 182 -11.34 5.81 -20.61
CA ASP A 182 -9.98 5.32 -20.89
C ASP A 182 -8.85 6.22 -20.37
N ALA A 183 -9.14 7.44 -19.92
CA ALA A 183 -8.13 8.30 -19.32
C ALA A 183 -7.62 7.72 -17.99
N VAL A 184 -8.45 6.93 -17.28
CA VAL A 184 -8.10 6.25 -16.04
C VAL A 184 -7.81 4.78 -16.31
N GLY A 185 -6.55 4.39 -16.17
CA GLY A 185 -6.11 3.00 -16.38
C GLY A 185 -6.10 2.14 -15.11
N LEU A 186 -6.15 2.78 -13.95
CA LEU A 186 -6.19 2.12 -12.65
C LEU A 186 -7.15 2.86 -11.73
N TYR A 187 -8.18 2.17 -11.25
CA TYR A 187 -9.08 2.70 -10.24
C TYR A 187 -8.47 2.56 -8.85
N ASP A 188 -8.75 3.55 -7.99
CA ASP A 188 -8.12 3.63 -6.69
C ASP A 188 -9.02 4.28 -5.64
N ILE A 189 -8.96 3.74 -4.42
CA ILE A 189 -9.49 4.36 -3.20
C ILE A 189 -8.47 4.24 -2.08
N HIS A 190 -8.53 5.15 -1.12
CA HIS A 190 -7.77 5.09 0.13
C HIS A 190 -8.71 4.79 1.29
N THR A 191 -8.29 3.96 2.24
CA THR A 191 -9.09 3.70 3.42
C THR A 191 -8.26 3.25 4.60
N TYR A 192 -8.70 3.66 5.78
CA TYR A 192 -8.08 3.34 7.06
C TYR A 192 -9.13 2.75 8.01
N PRO A 193 -9.59 1.50 7.74
CA PRO A 193 -10.60 0.88 8.56
C PRO A 193 -10.14 0.68 10.01
N SER A 194 -11.07 0.65 10.92
CA SER A 194 -10.83 0.25 12.30
C SER A 194 -10.59 -1.25 12.42
N LYS A 195 -9.87 -1.64 13.47
CA LYS A 195 -9.67 -3.05 13.79
C LYS A 195 -11.00 -3.80 13.94
N ALA A 196 -11.97 -3.17 14.58
CA ALA A 196 -13.32 -3.74 14.77
C ALA A 196 -14.01 -4.00 13.43
N GLU A 197 -13.96 -3.06 12.48
CA GLU A 197 -14.54 -3.21 11.14
C GLU A 197 -13.88 -4.33 10.34
N ILE A 198 -12.54 -4.44 10.42
CA ILE A 198 -11.79 -5.53 9.76
C ILE A 198 -12.24 -6.87 10.32
N ASN A 199 -12.22 -7.03 11.64
CA ASN A 199 -12.54 -8.29 12.30
C ASN A 199 -13.99 -8.72 12.08
N ALA A 200 -14.93 -7.77 12.02
CA ALA A 200 -16.34 -8.03 11.73
C ALA A 200 -16.60 -8.33 10.24
N GLY A 201 -15.67 -7.97 9.34
CA GLY A 201 -15.86 -8.07 7.89
C GLY A 201 -16.56 -6.86 7.25
N GLU A 202 -16.92 -5.85 8.04
CA GLU A 202 -17.58 -4.61 7.60
C GLU A 202 -16.70 -3.84 6.61
N TYR A 203 -15.39 -3.88 6.79
CA TYR A 203 -14.43 -3.37 5.82
C TYR A 203 -14.61 -4.01 4.43
N GLY A 204 -14.69 -5.34 4.36
CA GLY A 204 -14.92 -6.06 3.12
C GLY A 204 -16.23 -5.67 2.44
N GLU A 205 -17.32 -5.52 3.22
CA GLU A 205 -18.63 -5.10 2.71
C GLU A 205 -18.57 -3.67 2.13
N MET A 206 -17.87 -2.76 2.80
CA MET A 206 -17.69 -1.39 2.34
C MET A 206 -16.94 -1.36 0.99
N ILE A 207 -15.78 -1.99 0.89
CA ILE A 207 -14.98 -1.96 -0.36
C ILE A 207 -15.65 -2.70 -1.51
N ALA A 208 -16.50 -3.71 -1.24
CA ALA A 208 -17.32 -4.36 -2.27
C ALA A 208 -18.21 -3.37 -3.02
N ALA A 209 -18.80 -2.39 -2.32
CA ALA A 209 -19.60 -1.34 -2.93
C ALA A 209 -18.79 -0.44 -3.88
N TYR A 210 -17.56 -0.08 -3.51
CA TYR A 210 -16.67 0.68 -4.38
C TYR A 210 -16.19 -0.14 -5.58
N ARG A 211 -15.89 -1.44 -5.38
CA ARG A 211 -15.54 -2.32 -6.49
C ARG A 211 -16.69 -2.47 -7.48
N ALA A 212 -17.93 -2.53 -7.00
CA ALA A 212 -19.12 -2.60 -7.84
C ALA A 212 -19.38 -1.28 -8.61
N ALA A 213 -18.92 -0.14 -8.10
CA ALA A 213 -19.02 1.16 -8.77
C ALA A 213 -17.98 1.35 -9.89
N ALA A 214 -16.90 0.56 -9.90
CA ALA A 214 -15.90 0.55 -10.96
C ALA A 214 -16.27 -0.43 -12.08
N PRO A 215 -15.86 -0.19 -13.35
CA PRO A 215 -16.08 -1.14 -14.44
C PRO A 215 -15.43 -2.50 -14.12
N ALA A 216 -16.17 -3.58 -14.38
CA ALA A 216 -15.77 -4.94 -13.99
C ALA A 216 -14.42 -5.38 -14.62
N GLU A 217 -14.18 -4.96 -15.87
CA GLU A 217 -12.98 -5.27 -16.64
C GLU A 217 -11.77 -4.42 -16.26
N ARG A 218 -11.95 -3.37 -15.45
CA ARG A 218 -10.88 -2.48 -15.04
C ARG A 218 -10.24 -2.94 -13.74
N ARG A 219 -8.93 -2.73 -13.65
CA ARG A 219 -8.19 -2.97 -12.40
C ARG A 219 -8.53 -1.90 -11.37
N MET A 220 -8.69 -2.32 -10.14
CA MET A 220 -8.88 -1.45 -8.99
C MET A 220 -7.97 -1.90 -7.85
N ILE A 221 -7.40 -0.95 -7.14
CA ILE A 221 -6.58 -1.18 -5.95
C ILE A 221 -7.13 -0.40 -4.77
N VAL A 222 -6.67 -0.74 -3.57
CA VAL A 222 -6.70 0.16 -2.43
C VAL A 222 -5.31 0.80 -2.36
N GLY A 223 -5.19 2.06 -2.79
CA GLY A 223 -3.92 2.76 -3.01
C GLY A 223 -3.26 3.28 -1.74
N GLU A 224 -4.03 3.40 -0.68
CA GLU A 224 -3.53 3.52 0.70
C GLU A 224 -4.39 2.70 1.65
N ILE A 225 -3.75 1.80 2.40
CA ILE A 225 -4.40 1.07 3.49
C ILE A 225 -3.52 1.05 4.73
N GLY A 226 -4.14 1.36 5.86
CA GLY A 226 -3.60 1.23 7.21
C GLY A 226 -4.75 1.05 8.18
N ILE A 227 -4.47 0.91 9.48
CA ILE A 227 -5.52 0.77 10.49
C ILE A 227 -5.56 2.04 11.33
N LYS A 228 -6.75 2.65 11.49
CA LYS A 228 -7.01 3.73 12.44
C LYS A 228 -8.08 3.28 13.44
N PHE A 229 -7.89 3.62 14.70
CA PHE A 229 -8.84 3.27 15.76
C PHE A 229 -9.92 4.35 15.90
N ILE A 230 -10.77 4.49 14.87
CA ILE A 230 -11.82 5.52 14.80
C ILE A 230 -13.20 4.99 15.23
N ASP A 231 -13.40 3.69 15.29
CA ASP A 231 -14.63 3.06 15.77
C ASP A 231 -14.67 3.04 17.31
N GLU A 232 -15.83 3.29 17.90
CA GLU A 232 -16.01 3.28 19.37
C GLU A 232 -15.63 1.92 20.00
N ARG A 233 -15.78 0.82 19.26
CA ARG A 233 -15.36 -0.52 19.69
C ARG A 233 -13.84 -0.62 19.91
N ASP A 234 -13.07 0.25 19.29
CA ASP A 234 -11.61 0.33 19.38
C ASP A 234 -11.11 1.43 20.34
N ALA A 235 -11.97 2.06 21.14
CA ALA A 235 -11.63 3.20 21.99
C ALA A 235 -10.42 2.93 22.93
N ALA A 236 -10.28 1.71 23.44
CA ALA A 236 -9.13 1.35 24.27
C ALA A 236 -7.81 1.34 23.48
N TYR A 237 -7.85 0.90 22.21
CA TYR A 237 -6.69 0.93 21.31
C TYR A 237 -6.35 2.37 20.90
N ALA A 238 -7.35 3.22 20.66
CA ALA A 238 -7.18 4.63 20.36
C ALA A 238 -6.46 5.36 21.51
N ALA A 239 -6.96 5.20 22.74
CA ALA A 239 -6.36 5.81 23.93
C ALA A 239 -4.90 5.33 24.18
N GLU A 240 -4.63 4.05 23.96
CA GLU A 240 -3.26 3.52 24.10
C GLU A 240 -2.34 4.05 22.98
N ASN A 241 -2.85 4.16 21.75
CA ASN A 241 -2.12 4.75 20.62
C ASN A 241 -1.70 6.20 20.92
N GLU A 242 -2.64 7.03 21.36
CA GLU A 242 -2.37 8.42 21.74
C GLU A 242 -1.36 8.51 22.89
N ARG A 243 -1.53 7.68 23.94
CA ARG A 243 -0.60 7.64 25.07
C ARG A 243 0.83 7.28 24.63
N ARG A 244 0.98 6.31 23.72
CA ARG A 244 2.28 5.88 23.20
C ARG A 244 2.90 6.96 22.29
N ALA A 245 2.12 7.53 21.38
CA ALA A 245 2.58 8.59 20.48
C ALA A 245 3.07 9.82 21.24
N ALA A 246 2.36 10.24 22.29
CA ALA A 246 2.76 11.36 23.15
C ALA A 246 4.09 11.12 23.91
N ARG A 247 4.45 9.88 24.16
CA ARG A 247 5.69 9.51 24.87
C ARG A 247 6.86 9.19 23.96
N TYR A 248 6.59 8.87 22.71
CA TYR A 248 7.63 8.51 21.76
C TYR A 248 8.37 9.76 21.27
N PRO A 249 9.70 9.84 21.41
CA PRO A 249 10.43 11.13 21.33
C PRO A 249 10.26 11.88 20.01
N TYR A 250 10.05 11.16 18.91
CA TYR A 250 9.97 11.73 17.56
C TYR A 250 8.68 11.35 16.82
N ALA A 251 7.70 10.75 17.48
CA ALA A 251 6.38 10.54 16.89
C ALA A 251 5.57 11.82 16.87
N SER A 252 4.86 12.08 15.76
CA SER A 252 3.78 13.06 15.74
C SER A 252 2.57 12.50 16.49
N PRO A 253 2.10 13.13 17.57
CA PRO A 253 0.89 12.70 18.25
C PRO A 253 -0.37 12.81 17.39
N ALA A 254 -0.36 13.73 16.42
CA ALA A 254 -1.51 13.98 15.54
C ALA A 254 -1.67 12.92 14.44
N ASP A 255 -0.56 12.28 14.01
CA ASP A 255 -0.60 11.32 12.90
C ASP A 255 0.48 10.24 13.06
N SER A 256 0.24 9.32 14.02
CA SER A 256 1.09 8.14 14.22
C SER A 256 0.26 6.95 14.65
N GLN A 257 0.59 5.78 14.10
CA GLN A 257 -0.02 4.51 14.45
C GLN A 257 0.97 3.64 15.23
N MET A 258 0.98 3.80 16.56
CA MET A 258 1.97 3.14 17.42
C MET A 258 1.79 1.62 17.53
N SER A 259 0.65 1.07 17.11
CA SER A 259 0.46 -0.37 17.05
C SER A 259 1.26 -1.07 15.95
N VAL A 260 1.89 -0.32 15.03
CA VAL A 260 2.86 -0.87 14.06
C VAL A 260 4.04 -1.60 14.73
N PHE A 261 4.31 -1.30 15.99
CA PHE A 261 5.30 -2.00 16.80
C PHE A 261 4.80 -3.33 17.38
N ASP A 262 3.49 -3.57 17.33
CA ASP A 262 2.85 -4.73 17.92
C ASP A 262 2.66 -5.83 16.87
N HIS A 263 2.90 -7.06 17.27
CA HIS A 263 2.71 -8.23 16.40
C HIS A 263 1.30 -8.28 15.80
N MET A 264 0.34 -7.91 16.59
CA MET A 264 -1.09 -7.94 16.25
C MET A 264 -1.46 -7.06 15.06
N TYR A 265 -0.76 -5.92 14.85
CA TYR A 265 -1.00 -5.06 13.71
C TYR A 265 -0.82 -5.82 12.37
N GLY A 266 0.15 -6.74 12.34
CA GLY A 266 0.40 -7.57 11.17
C GLY A 266 -0.72 -8.56 10.87
N THR A 267 -1.36 -9.17 11.88
CA THR A 267 -2.50 -10.07 11.65
C THR A 267 -3.74 -9.32 11.18
N ASP A 268 -4.00 -8.14 11.74
CA ASP A 268 -5.13 -7.30 11.33
C ASP A 268 -4.92 -6.75 9.90
N MET A 269 -3.70 -6.33 9.56
CA MET A 269 -3.35 -5.93 8.18
C MET A 269 -3.46 -7.10 7.20
N ALA A 270 -3.03 -8.30 7.58
CA ALA A 270 -3.18 -9.49 6.75
C ALA A 270 -4.66 -9.81 6.48
N ASP A 271 -5.53 -9.70 7.49
CA ASP A 271 -6.97 -9.86 7.33
C ASP A 271 -7.54 -8.82 6.34
N ALA A 272 -7.18 -7.54 6.49
CA ALA A 272 -7.60 -6.48 5.58
C ALA A 272 -7.15 -6.73 4.12
N ILE A 273 -5.89 -7.13 3.91
CA ILE A 273 -5.36 -7.49 2.59
C ILE A 273 -6.12 -8.66 1.98
N MET A 274 -6.42 -9.69 2.77
CA MET A 274 -7.19 -10.85 2.31
C MET A 274 -8.63 -10.47 1.94
N GLN A 275 -9.29 -9.59 2.70
CA GLN A 275 -10.61 -9.04 2.35
C GLN A 275 -10.56 -8.24 1.05
N THR A 276 -9.52 -7.43 0.85
CA THR A 276 -9.30 -6.67 -0.38
C THR A 276 -9.22 -7.61 -1.59
N ALA A 277 -8.39 -8.65 -1.51
CA ALA A 277 -8.26 -9.62 -2.59
C ALA A 277 -9.56 -10.40 -2.85
N ALA A 278 -10.28 -10.82 -1.80
CA ALA A 278 -11.54 -11.54 -1.89
C ALA A 278 -12.66 -10.72 -2.57
N ASN A 279 -12.59 -9.39 -2.49
CA ASN A 279 -13.54 -8.48 -3.13
C ASN A 279 -13.13 -8.07 -4.55
N GLY A 280 -12.19 -8.78 -5.19
CA GLY A 280 -11.85 -8.60 -6.61
C GLY A 280 -10.98 -7.36 -6.90
N TYR A 281 -10.29 -6.86 -5.91
CA TYR A 281 -9.24 -5.85 -6.12
C TYR A 281 -7.97 -6.50 -6.66
N SER A 282 -7.24 -5.76 -7.48
CA SER A 282 -5.98 -6.22 -8.08
C SER A 282 -4.80 -6.15 -7.11
N GLY A 283 -4.98 -5.52 -5.95
CA GLY A 283 -3.99 -5.40 -4.90
C GLY A 283 -4.27 -4.24 -3.96
N CYS A 284 -3.32 -3.99 -3.06
CA CYS A 284 -3.34 -2.82 -2.18
C CYS A 284 -1.91 -2.31 -1.95
N ILE A 285 -1.78 -1.06 -1.56
CA ILE A 285 -0.54 -0.40 -1.17
C ILE A 285 -0.67 -0.01 0.30
N VAL A 286 0.17 -0.59 1.14
CA VAL A 286 0.12 -0.31 2.58
C VAL A 286 0.75 1.05 2.90
N TRP A 287 0.13 1.78 3.82
CA TRP A 287 0.67 3.00 4.40
C TRP A 287 1.39 2.67 5.70
N MET A 288 2.75 2.77 5.78
CA MET A 288 3.65 3.11 4.69
C MET A 288 4.95 2.30 4.78
N LEU A 289 5.88 2.51 3.85
CA LEU A 289 7.15 1.78 3.82
C LEU A 289 8.06 2.15 4.99
N ASP A 290 8.27 3.45 5.22
CA ASP A 290 9.35 3.96 6.08
C ASP A 290 8.93 5.28 6.75
N ASP A 291 9.13 5.40 8.05
CA ASP A 291 8.82 6.63 8.80
C ASP A 291 9.70 7.81 8.37
N ALA A 292 10.92 7.53 7.87
CA ALA A 292 11.86 8.56 7.50
C ALA A 292 11.40 9.43 6.31
N MET A 293 10.36 9.01 5.58
CA MET A 293 9.85 9.74 4.41
C MET A 293 8.95 10.93 4.77
N HIS A 294 8.34 10.96 5.96
CA HIS A 294 7.31 11.94 6.28
C HIS A 294 7.50 12.64 7.62
N VAL A 295 7.69 13.95 7.55
CA VAL A 295 7.65 14.86 8.69
C VAL A 295 6.25 15.47 8.80
N ASN A 296 5.64 15.43 9.97
CA ASN A 296 4.35 16.09 10.22
C ASN A 296 4.50 17.45 10.91
N GLU A 297 5.48 17.53 11.83
CA GLU A 297 5.84 18.71 12.59
C GLU A 297 7.36 18.81 12.67
N PRO A 298 7.96 19.97 12.90
CA PRO A 298 9.41 20.08 13.07
C PRO A 298 9.94 19.07 14.10
N GLY A 299 10.83 18.17 13.67
CA GLY A 299 11.42 17.12 14.49
C GLY A 299 10.49 15.95 14.84
N ARG A 300 9.30 15.86 14.25
CA ARG A 300 8.35 14.78 14.49
C ARG A 300 7.92 14.08 13.20
N LEU A 301 8.01 12.76 13.22
CA LEU A 301 7.71 11.89 12.09
C LEU A 301 6.29 11.31 12.21
N LYS A 302 5.71 10.97 11.07
CA LYS A 302 4.57 10.06 11.02
C LYS A 302 5.06 8.63 11.23
N ILE A 303 4.69 8.01 12.35
CA ILE A 303 5.08 6.64 12.66
C ILE A 303 4.03 5.66 12.11
N TRP A 304 4.31 5.13 10.92
CA TRP A 304 3.44 4.17 10.23
C TRP A 304 4.22 3.05 9.53
N GLY A 305 5.53 3.27 9.28
CA GLY A 305 6.35 2.43 8.41
C GLY A 305 6.67 1.05 8.97
N PHE A 306 7.30 0.24 8.14
CA PHE A 306 7.90 -1.03 8.55
C PHE A 306 9.16 -0.84 9.40
N TRP A 307 9.80 0.32 9.26
CA TRP A 307 11.04 0.74 9.94
C TRP A 307 11.20 2.25 9.86
N ASN A 308 12.32 2.73 10.36
CA ASN A 308 12.88 4.04 10.07
C ASN A 308 14.33 3.84 9.62
N ILE A 309 14.62 3.94 8.33
CA ILE A 309 15.94 3.64 7.78
C ILE A 309 17.03 4.62 8.24
N LEU A 310 16.66 5.83 8.65
CA LEU A 310 17.54 6.83 9.24
C LEU A 310 17.53 6.79 10.78
N GLY A 311 16.94 5.74 11.35
CA GLY A 311 16.70 5.66 12.78
C GLY A 311 17.96 5.52 13.61
N GLU A 312 18.95 4.78 13.12
CA GLU A 312 20.20 4.55 13.84
C GLU A 312 20.97 5.85 14.06
N GLU A 313 21.13 6.65 13.02
CA GLU A 313 21.89 7.90 13.05
C GLU A 313 21.18 9.00 13.83
N ARG A 314 19.83 9.03 13.77
CA ARG A 314 19.04 10.14 14.30
C ARG A 314 18.42 9.87 15.65
N TYR A 315 17.99 8.63 15.90
CA TYR A 315 17.13 8.28 17.05
C TYR A 315 17.61 7.07 17.84
N GLY A 316 18.73 6.46 17.43
CA GLY A 316 19.31 5.27 18.04
C GLY A 316 18.90 3.97 17.38
N ALA A 317 19.76 2.96 17.48
CA ALA A 317 19.68 1.70 16.74
C ALA A 317 18.33 0.95 16.83
N SER A 318 17.56 1.13 17.90
CA SER A 318 16.27 0.48 18.05
C SER A 318 15.20 1.02 17.08
N ALA A 319 15.34 2.27 16.61
CA ALA A 319 14.34 2.92 15.75
C ALA A 319 14.34 2.34 14.33
N GLU A 320 15.47 1.76 13.91
CA GLU A 320 15.64 1.18 12.58
C GLU A 320 15.17 -0.28 12.49
N ARG A 321 14.87 -0.91 13.59
CA ARG A 321 14.44 -2.32 13.57
C ARG A 321 13.20 -2.52 12.72
N ILE A 322 13.23 -3.63 11.96
CA ILE A 322 12.04 -4.10 11.23
C ILE A 322 10.94 -4.41 12.25
N ARG A 323 9.77 -3.84 12.01
CA ARG A 323 8.58 -4.08 12.82
C ARG A 323 7.88 -5.36 12.40
N PRO A 324 7.21 -6.07 13.32
CA PRO A 324 6.66 -7.40 13.04
C PRO A 324 5.74 -7.44 11.79
N TRP A 325 4.90 -6.44 11.59
CA TRP A 325 3.92 -6.43 10.49
C TRP A 325 4.52 -6.47 9.08
N TYR A 326 5.79 -6.07 8.93
CA TYR A 326 6.55 -6.25 7.70
C TYR A 326 6.52 -7.71 7.22
N TYR A 327 6.73 -8.67 8.14
CA TYR A 327 6.76 -10.09 7.79
C TYR A 327 5.39 -10.62 7.38
N ALA A 328 4.32 -10.12 7.99
CA ALA A 328 2.96 -10.48 7.57
C ALA A 328 2.66 -10.00 6.14
N VAL A 329 3.00 -8.75 5.83
CA VAL A 329 2.84 -8.20 4.48
C VAL A 329 3.77 -8.89 3.49
N ALA A 330 5.04 -9.15 3.86
CA ALA A 330 6.01 -9.84 3.02
C ALA A 330 5.54 -11.24 2.62
N LEU A 331 4.95 -12.02 3.53
CA LEU A 331 4.40 -13.33 3.22
C LEU A 331 3.31 -13.25 2.15
N LEU A 332 2.41 -12.28 2.24
CA LEU A 332 1.34 -12.10 1.25
C LEU A 332 1.88 -11.58 -0.08
N SER A 333 2.76 -10.57 -0.06
CA SER A 333 3.36 -10.00 -1.27
C SER A 333 4.18 -11.00 -2.06
N ARG A 334 4.96 -11.85 -1.37
CA ARG A 334 5.83 -12.85 -1.99
C ARG A 334 5.06 -14.04 -2.58
N TYR A 335 4.10 -14.55 -1.82
CA TYR A 335 3.45 -15.82 -2.14
C TYR A 335 2.09 -15.66 -2.84
N PHE A 336 1.67 -14.42 -3.08
CA PHE A 336 0.61 -14.06 -4.04
C PHE A 336 1.16 -13.03 -5.03
N PRO A 337 2.14 -13.41 -5.87
CA PRO A 337 2.77 -12.48 -6.81
C PRO A 337 1.79 -11.97 -7.88
N ALA A 338 2.18 -10.93 -8.62
CA ALA A 338 1.38 -10.40 -9.72
C ALA A 338 1.02 -11.51 -10.73
N GLY A 339 -0.24 -11.55 -11.14
CA GLY A 339 -0.77 -12.61 -12.00
C GLY A 339 -1.31 -13.83 -11.25
N SER A 340 -1.23 -13.86 -9.92
CA SER A 340 -1.89 -14.91 -9.13
C SER A 340 -3.38 -14.90 -9.38
N GLN A 341 -3.93 -16.09 -9.60
CA GLN A 341 -5.38 -16.32 -9.61
C GLN A 341 -5.83 -16.51 -8.17
N ILE A 342 -6.63 -15.58 -7.65
CA ILE A 342 -7.27 -15.72 -6.34
C ILE A 342 -8.53 -16.59 -6.53
N LEU A 343 -8.63 -17.63 -5.72
CA LEU A 343 -9.71 -18.61 -5.77
C LEU A 343 -10.65 -18.37 -4.58
N GLU A 344 -11.93 -18.69 -4.77
CA GLU A 344 -12.91 -18.60 -3.70
C GLU A 344 -12.52 -19.53 -2.55
N SER A 345 -12.48 -18.97 -1.35
CA SER A 345 -12.29 -19.74 -0.11
C SER A 345 -13.13 -19.13 1.01
N THR A 346 -13.76 -19.98 1.80
CA THR A 346 -14.64 -19.53 2.89
C THR A 346 -14.32 -20.26 4.18
N VAL A 347 -14.36 -19.52 5.29
CA VAL A 347 -14.32 -20.08 6.65
C VAL A 347 -15.74 -20.08 7.21
N ARG A 348 -16.21 -21.23 7.72
CA ARG A 348 -17.54 -21.37 8.29
C ARG A 348 -17.49 -21.49 9.79
N GLY A 349 -18.34 -20.74 10.48
CA GLY A 349 -18.60 -20.89 11.91
C GLY A 349 -17.49 -20.36 12.83
N VAL A 350 -16.49 -19.65 12.32
CA VAL A 350 -15.37 -19.15 13.12
C VAL A 350 -15.11 -17.66 12.83
N PRO A 351 -15.67 -16.76 13.66
CA PRO A 351 -15.37 -15.32 13.55
C PRO A 351 -13.88 -15.02 13.74
N GLY A 352 -13.38 -13.98 13.07
CA GLY A 352 -11.99 -13.54 13.19
C GLY A 352 -10.96 -14.46 12.54
N VAL A 353 -11.41 -15.36 11.66
CA VAL A 353 -10.53 -16.20 10.84
C VAL A 353 -10.83 -15.98 9.38
N ARG A 354 -9.79 -15.75 8.56
CA ARG A 354 -9.90 -15.62 7.11
C ARG A 354 -8.91 -16.52 6.40
N THR A 355 -9.27 -16.84 5.16
CA THR A 355 -8.41 -17.59 4.25
C THR A 355 -8.27 -16.84 2.93
N MET A 356 -7.11 -16.97 2.32
CA MET A 356 -6.88 -16.58 0.93
C MET A 356 -6.21 -17.73 0.22
N TRP A 357 -6.84 -18.18 -0.85
CA TRP A 357 -6.35 -19.25 -1.69
C TRP A 357 -5.96 -18.69 -3.04
N GLY A 358 -4.78 -19.08 -3.55
CA GLY A 358 -4.34 -18.62 -4.86
C GLY A 358 -3.48 -19.62 -5.59
N ARG A 359 -3.30 -19.38 -6.88
CA ARG A 359 -2.36 -20.10 -7.75
C ARG A 359 -1.55 -19.11 -8.58
N SER A 360 -0.25 -19.36 -8.65
CA SER A 360 0.67 -18.66 -9.56
C SER A 360 1.46 -19.71 -10.33
N ASP A 361 1.42 -19.68 -11.66
CA ASP A 361 2.06 -20.67 -12.55
C ASP A 361 1.70 -22.12 -12.17
N GLY A 362 0.44 -22.35 -11.79
CA GLY A 362 -0.06 -23.65 -11.35
C GLY A 362 0.31 -24.06 -9.93
N LYS A 363 1.23 -23.33 -9.27
CA LYS A 363 1.67 -23.60 -7.89
C LYS A 363 0.68 -22.98 -6.89
N PRO A 364 0.17 -23.75 -5.92
CA PRO A 364 -0.82 -23.27 -4.95
C PRO A 364 -0.18 -22.51 -3.80
N THR A 365 -0.92 -21.56 -3.26
CA THR A 365 -0.66 -20.89 -1.97
C THR A 365 -1.95 -20.77 -1.18
N LEU A 366 -1.91 -21.13 0.11
CA LEU A 366 -2.99 -20.95 1.07
C LEU A 366 -2.51 -20.14 2.25
N ALA A 367 -3.09 -18.99 2.48
CA ALA A 367 -2.87 -18.20 3.68
C ALA A 367 -4.11 -18.29 4.59
N ILE A 368 -3.88 -18.43 5.89
CA ILE A 368 -4.92 -18.45 6.92
C ILE A 368 -4.50 -17.52 8.04
N VAL A 369 -5.33 -16.55 8.40
CA VAL A 369 -5.11 -15.65 9.54
C VAL A 369 -6.17 -15.87 10.60
N ASN A 370 -5.74 -15.90 11.88
CA ASN A 370 -6.60 -15.88 13.06
C ASN A 370 -6.35 -14.59 13.84
N THR A 371 -7.27 -13.65 13.77
CA THR A 371 -7.19 -12.37 14.49
C THR A 371 -7.69 -12.44 15.93
N ASN A 372 -8.26 -13.59 16.36
CA ASN A 372 -8.60 -13.79 17.77
C ASN A 372 -7.33 -13.78 18.61
N ARG A 373 -7.35 -13.06 19.72
CA ARG A 373 -6.17 -12.85 20.58
C ARG A 373 -5.98 -13.91 21.65
N ASP A 374 -7.04 -14.60 22.02
CA ASP A 374 -7.13 -15.51 23.15
C ASP A 374 -7.54 -16.93 22.77
N ARG A 375 -7.90 -17.15 21.50
CA ARG A 375 -8.45 -18.42 21.05
C ARG A 375 -7.71 -19.00 19.86
N ALA A 376 -7.10 -20.18 20.03
CA ALA A 376 -6.69 -21.01 18.92
C ALA A 376 -7.91 -21.60 18.19
N VAL A 377 -7.77 -21.81 16.90
CA VAL A 377 -8.83 -22.34 16.03
C VAL A 377 -8.32 -23.59 15.34
N GLU A 378 -9.15 -24.61 15.24
CA GLU A 378 -8.90 -25.80 14.43
C GLU A 378 -9.86 -25.80 13.26
N LEU A 379 -9.33 -25.79 12.04
CA LEU A 379 -10.08 -25.81 10.81
C LEU A 379 -9.95 -27.16 10.14
N SER A 380 -11.05 -27.70 9.60
CA SER A 380 -11.00 -28.84 8.67
C SER A 380 -10.91 -28.32 7.25
N LEU A 381 -9.91 -28.77 6.52
CA LEU A 381 -9.75 -28.41 5.11
C LEU A 381 -10.71 -29.24 4.27
N GLU A 382 -11.55 -28.59 3.46
CA GLU A 382 -12.48 -29.25 2.55
C GLU A 382 -12.18 -28.86 1.09
N GLY A 383 -12.39 -29.76 0.14
CA GLY A 383 -12.25 -29.48 -1.29
C GLY A 383 -10.80 -29.36 -1.79
N ALA A 384 -9.82 -29.71 -0.96
CA ALA A 384 -8.44 -29.77 -1.42
C ALA A 384 -8.26 -30.94 -2.39
N ASP A 385 -7.80 -30.63 -3.59
CA ASP A 385 -7.41 -31.64 -4.55
C ASP A 385 -6.02 -32.24 -4.22
N SER A 386 -5.61 -33.28 -4.94
CA SER A 386 -4.32 -33.97 -4.73
C SER A 386 -3.09 -33.10 -5.07
N SER A 387 -3.30 -31.87 -5.52
CA SER A 387 -2.23 -30.95 -5.93
C SER A 387 -1.55 -30.20 -4.77
N LEU A 388 -2.07 -30.35 -3.54
CA LEU A 388 -1.52 -29.68 -2.35
C LEU A 388 -0.35 -30.46 -1.72
N ALA A 389 0.67 -30.72 -2.49
CA ALA A 389 1.89 -31.40 -2.04
C ALA A 389 3.12 -30.54 -2.28
N GLY A 390 4.17 -30.79 -1.51
CA GLY A 390 5.43 -30.07 -1.62
C GLY A 390 5.34 -28.62 -1.16
N LEU A 391 4.49 -28.34 -0.17
CA LEU A 391 4.27 -27.02 0.38
C LEU A 391 5.29 -26.72 1.47
N ASP A 392 5.86 -25.53 1.43
CA ASP A 392 6.55 -24.94 2.57
C ASP A 392 5.56 -24.19 3.44
N ARG A 393 5.69 -24.33 4.76
CA ARG A 393 4.83 -23.67 5.74
C ARG A 393 5.59 -22.56 6.45
N TYR A 394 5.08 -21.35 6.34
CA TYR A 394 5.55 -20.17 7.05
C TYR A 394 4.59 -19.81 8.18
N LEU A 395 5.14 -19.32 9.28
CA LEU A 395 4.38 -18.93 10.47
C LEU A 395 4.70 -17.48 10.85
N TYR A 396 3.67 -16.65 10.94
CA TYR A 396 3.72 -15.36 11.58
C TYR A 396 2.99 -15.46 12.91
N ALA A 397 3.73 -15.49 14.01
CA ALA A 397 3.20 -15.62 15.36
C ALA A 397 4.10 -14.88 16.37
N GLU A 398 3.51 -14.32 17.43
CA GLU A 398 4.26 -13.60 18.46
C GLU A 398 5.30 -14.52 19.11
N GLY A 399 6.56 -14.08 19.13
CA GLY A 399 7.67 -14.89 19.63
C GLY A 399 8.02 -16.12 18.79
N GLY A 400 7.31 -16.37 17.68
CA GLY A 400 7.45 -17.57 16.83
C GLY A 400 8.03 -17.32 15.45
N LEU A 401 8.56 -16.12 15.15
CA LEU A 401 9.19 -15.84 13.86
C LEU A 401 10.52 -16.59 13.73
N LYS A 402 10.61 -17.52 12.79
CA LYS A 402 11.86 -18.21 12.44
C LYS A 402 12.61 -17.36 11.42
N LEU A 403 13.59 -16.60 11.87
CA LEU A 403 14.33 -15.65 11.04
C LEU A 403 15.75 -16.16 10.75
N ASP A 404 16.21 -15.91 9.52
CA ASP A 404 17.61 -15.87 9.13
C ASP A 404 17.96 -14.45 8.71
N GLU A 405 18.79 -13.77 9.49
CA GLU A 405 18.95 -12.32 9.43
C GLU A 405 17.56 -11.61 9.48
N GLU A 406 17.17 -10.93 8.41
CA GLU A 406 15.89 -10.22 8.27
C GLU A 406 14.87 -10.98 7.41
N ARG A 407 15.08 -12.28 7.13
CA ARG A 407 14.20 -13.10 6.30
C ARG A 407 13.47 -14.14 7.11
N LEU A 408 12.18 -14.29 6.88
CA LEU A 408 11.39 -15.35 7.50
C LEU A 408 11.64 -16.68 6.77
N LEU A 409 12.00 -17.70 7.52
CA LEU A 409 12.20 -19.06 7.01
C LEU A 409 10.94 -19.91 7.21
N PRO A 410 10.75 -20.95 6.38
CA PRO A 410 9.68 -21.91 6.62
C PRO A 410 9.90 -22.66 7.94
N VAL A 411 8.82 -22.93 8.65
CA VAL A 411 8.84 -23.76 9.87
C VAL A 411 8.78 -25.25 9.54
N ASP A 412 8.11 -25.59 8.44
CA ASP A 412 8.11 -26.93 7.85
C ASP A 412 8.26 -26.82 6.33
N GLU A 413 8.89 -27.84 5.74
CA GLU A 413 9.19 -27.89 4.32
C GLU A 413 8.57 -29.15 3.66
N ARG A 414 8.14 -29.00 2.41
CA ARG A 414 7.64 -30.09 1.55
C ARG A 414 6.51 -30.92 2.16
N ILE A 415 5.66 -30.30 2.95
CA ILE A 415 4.49 -30.96 3.51
C ILE A 415 3.39 -31.15 2.45
N ALA A 416 2.39 -31.95 2.78
CA ALA A 416 1.19 -32.10 1.97
C ALA A 416 -0.05 -31.78 2.82
N LEU A 417 -1.03 -31.13 2.20
CA LEU A 417 -2.36 -30.93 2.77
C LEU A 417 -3.40 -31.70 1.95
N ARG A 418 -4.33 -32.35 2.65
CA ARG A 418 -5.39 -33.16 2.04
C ARG A 418 -6.76 -32.72 2.56
N SER A 419 -7.79 -33.01 1.79
CA SER A 419 -9.16 -32.86 2.29
C SER A 419 -9.37 -33.71 3.54
N GLY A 420 -9.94 -33.12 4.58
CA GLY A 420 -10.11 -33.71 5.90
C GLY A 420 -8.98 -33.42 6.90
N ASP A 421 -7.83 -32.88 6.44
CA ASP A 421 -6.77 -32.48 7.37
C ASP A 421 -7.24 -31.37 8.29
N ARG A 422 -6.77 -31.44 9.54
CA ARG A 422 -7.03 -30.43 10.54
C ARG A 422 -5.83 -29.48 10.64
N ILE A 423 -6.11 -28.20 10.52
CA ILE A 423 -5.12 -27.15 10.61
C ILE A 423 -5.41 -26.33 11.86
N ARG A 424 -4.48 -26.35 12.81
CA ARG A 424 -4.53 -25.51 14.00
C ARG A 424 -3.86 -24.16 13.71
N ILE A 425 -4.56 -23.09 14.01
CA ILE A 425 -4.09 -21.71 13.91
C ILE A 425 -4.12 -21.11 15.33
N ASP A 426 -2.96 -20.74 15.83
CA ASP A 426 -2.83 -20.17 17.16
C ASP A 426 -3.43 -18.75 17.24
N PRO A 427 -3.70 -18.22 18.45
CA PRO A 427 -4.23 -16.88 18.62
C PRO A 427 -3.30 -15.83 17.98
N GLY A 428 -3.88 -14.81 17.31
CA GLY A 428 -3.12 -13.70 16.74
C GLY A 428 -2.02 -14.13 15.79
N SER A 429 -2.26 -15.15 14.96
CA SER A 429 -1.24 -15.68 14.04
C SER A 429 -1.74 -15.80 12.60
N MET A 430 -0.80 -15.87 11.67
CA MET A 430 -1.05 -16.21 10.28
C MET A 430 -0.12 -17.35 9.86
N VAL A 431 -0.66 -18.29 9.10
CA VAL A 431 0.10 -19.36 8.46
C VAL A 431 -0.05 -19.28 6.94
N VAL A 432 1.05 -19.48 6.23
CA VAL A 432 1.07 -19.54 4.78
C VAL A 432 1.68 -20.87 4.34
N TYR A 433 0.93 -21.62 3.55
CA TYR A 433 1.37 -22.84 2.88
C TYR A 433 1.56 -22.53 1.40
N THR A 434 2.73 -22.79 0.85
CA THR A 434 3.02 -22.43 -0.55
C THR A 434 3.93 -23.44 -1.23
N ALA A 435 3.65 -23.70 -2.52
CA ALA A 435 4.56 -24.43 -3.40
C ALA A 435 5.49 -23.50 -4.20
N LEU A 436 5.38 -22.17 -3.99
CA LEU A 436 6.30 -21.21 -4.59
C LEU A 436 7.63 -21.23 -3.84
N GLU A 437 8.72 -21.25 -4.58
CA GLU A 437 10.07 -21.23 -4.00
C GLU A 437 10.34 -19.87 -3.32
N SER A 438 11.05 -19.91 -2.21
CA SER A 438 11.62 -18.72 -1.59
C SER A 438 12.71 -18.18 -2.53
N VAL A 439 12.43 -17.06 -3.20
CA VAL A 439 13.42 -16.35 -4.03
C VAL A 439 14.37 -15.56 -3.16
#